data_e7e548f8b1892efb6cbe31b186cbd145
#
_entry.id   e7e548f8b1892efb6cbe31b186cbd145
#
_cell.length_a   1.000
_cell.length_b   1.000
_cell.length_c   1.000
_cell.angle_alpha   90.00
_cell.angle_beta   90.00
_cell.angle_gamma   90.00
#
_symmetry.space_group_name_H-M   'P 1'
#
loop_
_entity.id
_entity.type
_entity.pdbx_description
1 polymer ?
#
loop_
_entity_poly.entity_id
_entity_poly.type
_entity_poly.pdbx_seq_one_letter_code
_entity_poly.pdbx_strand_id
1 'polypeptide(L)'
;MKPTSEKDAQQSSERTSPGQGEDASRDNKNGAADSSRRSFLGKVGGTSAALAVGIPVELALEGMHAQAKAAIADYASPSRTNASFQYRKDTAQAEKINVGVLPDSGDSERFTDYSGNYSKCLKHDALGVANAAAWLSLVRALKTGRFEDFENIIVGTPGGTAFTSTLNGPQGALAFDLEGLDSHATNAIPPAKSVASAQLATEEVELYWAALLRDVLFTDYPTNSLVAQAAADLNNCSFVSSSENQEIWYPVRPQNLFRGRFAPDDGILGGPYVSQFLLQPTFFGAHPLSQQYQRFLSLSEGGADFMTTVNEYQDVQNGVPPTRVLVYDPTFRFLRQGRDLAAYTHVDVLHQAYFVAFLVLAGIGAPSNPGNPYIGSQTEHGFGTLGGPDAAGTIPEMATRALKAAWFHKWVVNLCMRPEEYGALVQARLTNASPLPQAAEALHPDVLNSAVLPIIHARYGSYLLPQAFPEGSPAHPCYPTGHGTVGGACLTAVKFFFDGTQKIRPLLLAAGSDVLQPHPNGLSLVPYTGADRDSLDINGELVKLGCNITFGHGIHAGIHFRSSSLQSMLLGEQVALSILQDRAGGYNEPFTIKLKKFDGTTATISNQ
;
A
#
# COMPACT_ATOMS: atom_id res chain seq x y z
N MET A 1 -40.12 -3.52 30.19
CA MET A 1 -40.17 -2.78 31.46
C MET A 1 -38.94 -1.89 31.52
N LYS A 2 -39.15 -0.61 31.35
CA LYS A 2 -38.26 0.50 31.74
C LYS A 2 -38.58 0.87 33.18
N PRO A 3 -37.93 1.83 33.84
CA PRO A 3 -36.58 2.38 33.85
C PRO A 3 -36.04 2.67 35.27
N THR A 4 -34.93 3.39 35.40
CA THR A 4 -34.61 4.60 36.23
C THR A 4 -33.10 4.64 36.49
N SER A 5 -32.36 5.63 36.14
CA SER A 5 -32.18 7.08 36.39
C SER A 5 -31.20 7.40 37.53
N GLU A 6 -30.18 8.19 37.17
CA GLU A 6 -29.66 9.42 37.83
C GLU A 6 -28.95 9.25 39.20
N LYS A 7 -27.90 9.98 39.55
CA LYS A 7 -27.45 11.37 39.37
C LYS A 7 -26.06 11.59 39.98
N ASP A 8 -25.32 12.52 39.37
CA ASP A 8 -24.48 13.60 39.89
C ASP A 8 -23.65 13.49 41.19
N ALA A 9 -22.39 13.93 41.08
CA ALA A 9 -21.86 15.00 41.96
C ALA A 9 -20.55 15.61 41.43
N GLN A 10 -20.62 16.90 41.13
CA GLN A 10 -19.51 17.87 40.99
C GLN A 10 -18.88 18.17 42.36
N GLN A 11 -17.59 18.61 42.34
CA GLN A 11 -16.98 19.72 43.12
C GLN A 11 -15.48 19.78 42.79
N SER A 12 -14.90 20.75 42.08
CA SER A 12 -14.49 22.13 42.38
C SER A 12 -13.60 22.33 43.61
N SER A 13 -12.38 22.85 43.39
CA SER A 13 -11.70 23.99 44.04
C SER A 13 -10.23 24.07 43.58
N GLU A 14 -9.85 25.10 42.89
CA GLU A 14 -9.26 26.39 43.23
C GLU A 14 -7.79 26.36 43.67
N ARG A 15 -6.98 27.00 42.78
CA ARG A 15 -5.91 27.97 42.96
C ARG A 15 -4.90 27.86 44.11
N THR A 16 -3.60 27.96 43.71
CA THR A 16 -2.71 29.08 44.06
C THR A 16 -1.36 28.97 43.34
N SER A 17 -0.94 30.03 42.67
CA SER A 17 0.49 30.41 42.45
C SER A 17 0.88 31.34 43.63
N PRO A 18 2.16 31.62 43.99
CA PRO A 18 3.22 32.09 43.09
C PRO A 18 4.63 31.67 43.51
N GLY A 19 5.67 32.03 42.72
CA GLY A 19 7.06 32.04 43.17
C GLY A 19 8.05 32.21 42.01
N GLN A 20 8.62 33.40 41.92
CA GLN A 20 9.73 33.78 41.06
C GLN A 20 11.06 33.13 41.57
N GLY A 21 12.00 32.92 40.65
CA GLY A 21 13.38 32.68 41.02
C GLY A 21 14.28 32.10 39.93
N GLU A 22 15.06 32.97 39.25
CA GLU A 22 16.44 32.85 38.81
C GLU A 22 16.87 31.93 37.66
N ASP A 23 17.27 32.58 36.65
CA ASP A 23 18.36 32.53 35.67
C ASP A 23 19.40 31.41 35.79
N ALA A 24 19.55 30.60 34.73
CA ALA A 24 20.81 29.97 34.39
C ALA A 24 20.82 29.61 32.88
N SER A 25 21.70 30.30 32.19
CA SER A 25 22.12 30.11 30.80
C SER A 25 22.27 28.63 30.40
N ARG A 26 21.60 28.22 29.33
CA ARG A 26 21.96 27.05 28.51
C ARG A 26 21.96 27.42 27.03
N ASP A 27 23.15 27.26 26.48
CA ASP A 27 23.46 27.49 25.07
C ASP A 27 22.51 26.85 24.09
N ASN A 28 22.08 27.66 23.18
CA ASN A 28 21.13 27.39 22.11
C ASN A 28 21.84 26.66 20.94
N LYS A 29 21.71 25.36 20.84
CA LYS A 29 22.10 24.54 19.67
C LYS A 29 20.91 24.14 18.79
N ASN A 30 19.93 24.99 18.60
CA ASN A 30 18.74 24.74 17.75
C ASN A 30 18.73 25.55 16.45
N GLY A 31 19.87 25.97 15.93
CA GLY A 31 19.95 26.81 14.73
C GLY A 31 19.68 26.09 13.39
N ALA A 32 19.89 24.77 13.30
CA ALA A 32 19.80 24.05 12.04
C ALA A 32 18.35 23.61 11.67
N ALA A 33 17.51 23.32 12.67
CA ALA A 33 16.12 22.94 12.44
C ALA A 33 15.24 24.11 12.00
N ASP A 34 15.61 25.34 12.37
CA ASP A 34 14.85 26.54 12.06
C ASP A 34 15.09 27.04 10.63
N SER A 35 16.25 26.79 10.04
CA SER A 35 16.53 27.15 8.65
C SER A 35 15.78 26.25 7.63
N SER A 36 15.60 24.96 7.94
CA SER A 36 14.81 24.05 7.10
C SER A 36 13.31 24.33 7.18
N ARG A 37 12.81 24.75 8.36
CA ARG A 37 11.41 25.21 8.53
C ARG A 37 11.11 26.44 7.68
N ARG A 38 12.01 27.41 7.65
CA ARG A 38 11.83 28.62 6.84
C ARG A 38 11.89 28.33 5.35
N SER A 39 12.70 27.37 4.94
CA SER A 39 12.78 26.93 3.54
C SER A 39 11.50 26.21 3.09
N PHE A 40 10.91 25.34 3.92
CA PHE A 40 9.65 24.67 3.60
C PHE A 40 8.47 25.64 3.53
N LEU A 41 8.28 26.49 4.54
CA LEU A 41 7.21 27.48 4.57
C LEU A 41 7.38 28.59 3.52
N GLY A 42 8.64 28.95 3.19
CA GLY A 42 8.95 29.90 2.14
C GLY A 42 8.72 29.35 0.73
N LYS A 43 8.83 28.03 0.54
CA LYS A 43 8.55 27.36 -0.76
C LYS A 43 7.08 26.97 -0.95
N VAL A 44 6.32 26.86 0.13
CA VAL A 44 4.88 26.50 0.10
C VAL A 44 3.98 27.72 0.34
N GLY A 45 4.49 28.77 0.97
CA GLY A 45 3.77 29.99 1.32
C GLY A 45 4.60 31.26 1.04
N GLY A 46 5.13 31.40 -0.17
CA GLY A 46 5.92 32.56 -0.58
C GLY A 46 5.08 33.82 -0.74
N THR A 47 5.37 34.77 0.15
CA THR A 47 5.24 36.22 -0.01
C THR A 47 3.88 36.87 0.17
N SER A 48 3.63 37.24 1.41
CA SER A 48 2.93 38.46 1.72
C SER A 48 3.91 39.42 2.38
N ALA A 49 4.82 40.06 1.63
CA ALA A 49 5.56 41.25 2.05
C ALA A 49 6.46 41.76 0.91
N ALA A 50 5.98 42.65 0.09
CA ALA A 50 6.71 43.75 -0.49
C ALA A 50 5.81 44.53 -1.46
N LEU A 51 5.06 45.50 -0.95
CA LEU A 51 4.52 46.60 -1.75
C LEU A 51 4.74 47.86 -0.98
N ALA A 52 5.87 48.51 -1.22
CA ALA A 52 6.11 49.91 -0.90
C ALA A 52 7.14 50.46 -1.88
N VAL A 53 6.73 50.78 -3.09
CA VAL A 53 7.34 51.88 -3.87
C VAL A 53 6.19 52.59 -4.58
N GLY A 54 5.91 53.85 -4.16
CA GLY A 54 4.87 54.66 -4.73
C GLY A 54 5.24 55.18 -6.12
N ILE A 55 4.31 54.99 -7.07
CA ILE A 55 4.24 55.69 -8.34
C ILE A 55 2.77 56.14 -8.47
N PRO A 56 2.48 57.41 -8.90
CA PRO A 56 1.10 57.85 -9.03
C PRO A 56 0.48 57.24 -10.30
N VAL A 57 -0.46 56.33 -10.10
CA VAL A 57 -1.00 55.42 -11.12
C VAL A 57 -2.50 55.61 -11.31
N GLU A 58 -3.04 56.84 -11.23
CA GLU A 58 -4.49 57.02 -11.33
C GLU A 58 -5.05 57.11 -12.76
N LEU A 59 -4.24 57.32 -13.80
CA LEU A 59 -4.73 57.44 -15.18
C LEU A 59 -4.38 56.26 -16.13
N ALA A 60 -3.44 55.41 -15.73
CA ALA A 60 -3.16 54.16 -16.49
C ALA A 60 -4.04 52.96 -16.03
N LEU A 61 -4.61 53.05 -14.84
CA LEU A 61 -5.37 51.96 -14.19
C LEU A 61 -6.76 51.74 -14.80
N GLU A 62 -7.44 52.77 -15.29
CA GLU A 62 -8.79 52.59 -15.85
C GLU A 62 -8.80 51.82 -17.18
N GLY A 63 -7.82 52.06 -18.04
CA GLY A 63 -7.65 51.32 -19.30
C GLY A 63 -7.19 49.88 -19.08
N MET A 64 -6.27 49.64 -18.15
CA MET A 64 -5.80 48.30 -17.78
C MET A 64 -6.86 47.50 -17.00
N HIS A 65 -7.68 48.17 -16.16
CA HIS A 65 -8.80 47.51 -15.49
C HIS A 65 -9.90 47.08 -16.46
N ALA A 66 -10.17 47.84 -17.49
CA ALA A 66 -11.15 47.49 -18.51
C ALA A 66 -10.66 46.30 -19.38
N GLN A 67 -9.36 46.28 -19.75
CA GLN A 67 -8.77 45.15 -20.46
C GLN A 67 -8.65 43.90 -19.59
N ALA A 68 -8.25 44.01 -18.33
CA ALA A 68 -8.21 42.90 -17.40
C ALA A 68 -9.60 42.32 -17.09
N LYS A 69 -10.63 43.18 -16.96
CA LYS A 69 -12.03 42.74 -16.83
C LYS A 69 -12.53 42.04 -18.10
N ALA A 70 -12.16 42.52 -19.28
CA ALA A 70 -12.51 41.88 -20.54
C ALA A 70 -11.85 40.50 -20.68
N ALA A 71 -10.57 40.39 -20.35
CA ALA A 71 -9.84 39.10 -20.36
C ALA A 71 -10.44 38.10 -19.35
N ILE A 72 -10.76 38.57 -18.12
CA ILE A 72 -11.44 37.74 -17.10
C ILE A 72 -12.85 37.34 -17.57
N ALA A 73 -13.57 38.22 -18.26
CA ALA A 73 -14.89 37.92 -18.84
C ALA A 73 -14.82 36.84 -19.92
N ASP A 74 -13.74 36.78 -20.71
CA ASP A 74 -13.53 35.75 -21.72
C ASP A 74 -13.33 34.37 -21.09
N TYR A 75 -12.60 34.26 -19.98
CA TYR A 75 -12.44 32.99 -19.24
C TYR A 75 -13.70 32.54 -18.49
N ALA A 76 -14.62 33.45 -18.18
CA ALA A 76 -15.93 33.16 -17.59
C ALA A 76 -17.03 32.95 -18.66
N SER A 77 -16.69 32.96 -19.93
CA SER A 77 -17.61 32.94 -21.06
C SER A 77 -18.19 31.55 -21.34
N PRO A 78 -19.28 31.45 -22.12
CA PRO A 78 -19.76 30.16 -22.63
C PRO A 78 -18.71 29.36 -23.39
N SER A 79 -17.67 29.98 -23.96
CA SER A 79 -16.57 29.31 -24.66
C SER A 79 -15.74 28.44 -23.73
N ARG A 80 -15.43 28.90 -22.50
CA ARG A 80 -14.72 28.08 -21.52
C ARG A 80 -15.57 26.87 -21.06
N THR A 81 -16.87 27.08 -20.82
CA THR A 81 -17.79 25.99 -20.48
C THR A 81 -17.81 24.92 -21.57
N ASN A 82 -17.90 25.34 -22.84
CA ASN A 82 -17.89 24.42 -23.98
C ASN A 82 -16.53 23.72 -24.12
N ALA A 83 -15.41 24.42 -23.96
CA ALA A 83 -14.08 23.82 -24.01
C ALA A 83 -13.88 22.76 -22.90
N SER A 84 -14.26 23.07 -21.68
CA SER A 84 -14.20 22.14 -20.55
C SER A 84 -15.10 20.91 -20.76
N PHE A 85 -16.30 21.08 -21.29
CA PHE A 85 -17.19 19.97 -21.63
C PHE A 85 -16.61 19.10 -22.74
N GLN A 86 -16.12 19.74 -23.82
CA GLN A 86 -15.56 19.02 -24.97
C GLN A 86 -14.30 18.24 -24.56
N TYR A 87 -13.41 18.85 -23.76
CA TYR A 87 -12.22 18.19 -23.25
C TYR A 87 -12.58 16.87 -22.50
N ARG A 88 -13.51 16.93 -21.53
CA ARG A 88 -13.94 15.72 -20.79
C ARG A 88 -14.57 14.67 -21.70
N LYS A 89 -15.31 15.09 -22.73
CA LYS A 89 -15.90 14.18 -23.69
C LYS A 89 -14.84 13.51 -24.57
N ASP A 90 -13.84 14.25 -25.01
CA ASP A 90 -12.78 13.73 -25.87
C ASP A 90 -11.87 12.78 -25.08
N THR A 91 -11.55 13.10 -23.83
CA THR A 91 -10.82 12.25 -22.89
C THR A 91 -11.55 10.93 -22.66
N ALA A 92 -12.83 10.99 -22.28
CA ALA A 92 -13.65 9.80 -22.09
C ALA A 92 -13.79 8.97 -23.37
N GLN A 93 -13.81 9.60 -24.56
CA GLN A 93 -13.83 8.88 -25.84
C GLN A 93 -12.48 8.21 -26.15
N ALA A 94 -11.37 8.83 -25.80
CA ALA A 94 -10.03 8.26 -25.97
C ALA A 94 -9.81 7.04 -25.05
N GLU A 95 -10.41 7.06 -23.87
CA GLU A 95 -10.34 5.99 -22.88
C GLU A 95 -11.37 4.86 -23.08
N LYS A 96 -12.26 4.99 -24.05
CA LYS A 96 -13.19 3.94 -24.44
C LYS A 96 -12.44 2.78 -25.11
N ILE A 97 -11.73 2.00 -24.30
CA ILE A 97 -10.93 0.87 -24.72
C ILE A 97 -11.71 -0.42 -24.52
N ASN A 98 -11.79 -1.25 -25.55
CA ASN A 98 -12.39 -2.58 -25.43
C ASN A 98 -11.26 -3.62 -25.29
N VAL A 99 -11.06 -4.10 -24.07
CA VAL A 99 -10.07 -5.16 -23.76
C VAL A 99 -10.66 -6.57 -23.83
N GLY A 100 -11.98 -6.70 -24.06
CA GLY A 100 -12.68 -8.00 -24.02
C GLY A 100 -12.85 -8.52 -22.60
N VAL A 101 -13.01 -9.84 -22.48
CA VAL A 101 -13.09 -10.52 -21.18
C VAL A 101 -11.65 -10.71 -20.66
N LEU A 102 -11.38 -10.20 -19.48
CA LEU A 102 -10.09 -10.39 -18.84
C LEU A 102 -9.95 -11.84 -18.35
N PRO A 103 -8.82 -12.51 -18.60
CA PRO A 103 -8.63 -13.90 -18.15
C PRO A 103 -8.43 -13.96 -16.63
N ASP A 104 -8.87 -15.05 -16.03
CA ASP A 104 -8.66 -15.41 -14.62
C ASP A 104 -7.75 -16.65 -14.47
N SER A 105 -7.72 -17.27 -13.28
CA SER A 105 -6.92 -18.48 -13.02
C SER A 105 -7.49 -19.76 -13.67
N GLY A 106 -8.74 -19.77 -14.10
CA GLY A 106 -9.48 -20.95 -14.56
C GLY A 106 -9.86 -21.93 -13.45
N ASP A 107 -9.67 -21.56 -12.17
CA ASP A 107 -9.93 -22.50 -11.06
C ASP A 107 -11.42 -22.74 -10.82
N SER A 108 -12.31 -21.80 -11.19
CA SER A 108 -13.76 -21.98 -11.07
C SER A 108 -14.32 -23.02 -12.03
N GLU A 109 -13.71 -23.19 -13.19
CA GLU A 109 -14.04 -24.23 -14.17
C GLU A 109 -13.35 -25.57 -13.86
N ARG A 110 -12.15 -25.48 -13.28
CA ARG A 110 -11.33 -26.64 -12.96
C ARG A 110 -11.84 -27.41 -11.75
N PHE A 111 -12.27 -26.71 -10.71
CA PHE A 111 -12.72 -27.31 -9.45
C PHE A 111 -14.21 -27.09 -9.25
N THR A 112 -15.00 -28.09 -9.56
CA THR A 112 -16.47 -28.01 -9.54
C THR A 112 -17.08 -27.94 -8.13
N ASP A 113 -16.27 -28.19 -7.10
CA ASP A 113 -16.61 -27.94 -5.69
C ASP A 113 -16.26 -26.52 -5.24
N TYR A 114 -15.68 -25.69 -6.14
CA TYR A 114 -15.21 -24.32 -5.91
C TYR A 114 -14.15 -24.17 -4.82
N SER A 115 -13.51 -25.26 -4.41
CA SER A 115 -12.46 -25.27 -3.36
C SER A 115 -11.18 -24.52 -3.78
N GLY A 116 -11.01 -24.17 -5.06
CA GLY A 116 -9.90 -23.35 -5.58
C GLY A 116 -10.15 -21.85 -5.58
N ASN A 117 -11.34 -21.39 -5.13
CA ASN A 117 -11.74 -20.01 -5.20
C ASN A 117 -11.87 -19.33 -3.84
N TYR A 118 -11.96 -18.01 -3.82
CA TYR A 118 -12.25 -17.22 -2.63
C TYR A 118 -13.56 -17.66 -1.98
N SER A 119 -13.54 -17.84 -0.66
CA SER A 119 -14.71 -18.33 0.06
C SER A 119 -14.97 -17.67 1.42
N LYS A 120 -14.03 -16.89 1.94
CA LYS A 120 -14.13 -16.29 3.27
C LYS A 120 -15.43 -15.51 3.48
N CYS A 121 -16.02 -15.65 4.67
CA CYS A 121 -17.33 -15.15 5.09
C CYS A 121 -18.54 -15.78 4.39
N LEU A 122 -18.36 -16.58 3.36
CA LEU A 122 -19.43 -17.43 2.85
C LEU A 122 -19.74 -18.55 3.84
N LYS A 123 -20.87 -19.22 3.70
CA LYS A 123 -21.18 -20.39 4.52
C LYS A 123 -20.27 -21.56 4.14
N HIS A 124 -19.51 -22.07 5.10
CA HIS A 124 -18.59 -23.20 4.96
C HIS A 124 -19.16 -24.47 5.56
N ASP A 125 -18.64 -25.60 5.08
CA ASP A 125 -18.86 -26.92 5.69
C ASP A 125 -17.85 -27.19 6.84
N ALA A 126 -17.89 -28.40 7.39
CA ALA A 126 -16.99 -28.80 8.47
C ALA A 126 -15.51 -28.96 8.05
N LEU A 127 -15.20 -28.93 6.76
CA LEU A 127 -13.85 -28.97 6.22
C LEU A 127 -13.27 -27.56 5.96
N GLY A 128 -14.08 -26.53 6.16
CA GLY A 128 -13.69 -25.15 5.85
C GLY A 128 -13.70 -24.87 4.35
N VAL A 129 -14.52 -25.58 3.57
CA VAL A 129 -14.78 -25.32 2.16
C VAL A 129 -16.14 -24.64 2.04
N ALA A 130 -16.24 -23.63 1.17
CA ALA A 130 -17.51 -22.94 0.97
C ALA A 130 -18.57 -23.88 0.41
N ASN A 131 -19.78 -23.77 0.95
CA ASN A 131 -20.93 -24.44 0.37
C ASN A 131 -21.15 -23.93 -1.06
N ALA A 132 -21.34 -24.83 -2.04
CA ALA A 132 -21.50 -24.47 -3.45
C ALA A 132 -22.66 -23.47 -3.69
N ALA A 133 -23.77 -23.61 -2.95
CA ALA A 133 -24.87 -22.66 -3.05
C ALA A 133 -24.49 -21.25 -2.55
N ALA A 134 -23.63 -21.18 -1.52
CA ALA A 134 -23.11 -19.91 -1.01
C ALA A 134 -22.20 -19.23 -2.05
N TRP A 135 -21.28 -19.96 -2.64
CA TRP A 135 -20.41 -19.44 -3.69
C TRP A 135 -21.20 -18.96 -4.91
N LEU A 136 -22.16 -19.76 -5.39
CA LEU A 136 -23.03 -19.40 -6.52
C LEU A 136 -23.91 -18.18 -6.21
N SER A 137 -24.31 -17.95 -4.96
CA SER A 137 -25.06 -16.74 -4.57
C SER A 137 -24.19 -15.47 -4.70
N LEU A 138 -22.91 -15.53 -4.36
CA LEU A 138 -21.94 -14.45 -4.59
C LEU A 138 -21.76 -14.18 -6.08
N VAL A 139 -21.47 -15.21 -6.88
CA VAL A 139 -21.30 -15.08 -8.34
C VAL A 139 -22.55 -14.49 -9.00
N ARG A 140 -23.73 -14.90 -8.57
CA ARG A 140 -25.00 -14.32 -9.04
C ARG A 140 -25.08 -12.83 -8.74
N ALA A 141 -24.78 -12.40 -7.52
CA ALA A 141 -24.82 -11.00 -7.14
C ALA A 141 -23.88 -10.15 -7.99
N LEU A 142 -22.64 -10.59 -8.18
CA LEU A 142 -21.65 -9.93 -9.03
C LEU A 142 -22.09 -9.84 -10.50
N LYS A 143 -22.72 -10.92 -11.03
CA LYS A 143 -23.20 -10.98 -12.41
C LYS A 143 -24.40 -10.07 -12.67
N THR A 144 -25.34 -9.97 -11.73
CA THR A 144 -26.56 -9.19 -11.90
C THR A 144 -26.38 -7.72 -11.54
N GLY A 145 -25.46 -7.40 -10.62
CA GLY A 145 -25.24 -6.07 -10.07
C GLY A 145 -26.42 -5.52 -9.26
N ARG A 146 -27.46 -6.34 -8.98
CA ARG A 146 -28.64 -5.87 -8.27
C ARG A 146 -28.40 -5.88 -6.76
N PHE A 147 -28.79 -4.81 -6.09
CA PHE A 147 -28.64 -4.66 -4.65
C PHE A 147 -29.24 -5.85 -3.87
N GLU A 148 -30.44 -6.30 -4.26
CA GLU A 148 -31.13 -7.41 -3.61
C GLU A 148 -30.38 -8.74 -3.72
N ASP A 149 -29.63 -8.97 -4.81
CA ASP A 149 -28.82 -10.18 -4.95
C ASP A 149 -27.60 -10.14 -4.01
N PHE A 150 -27.02 -8.96 -3.75
CA PHE A 150 -25.97 -8.82 -2.73
C PHE A 150 -26.50 -9.05 -1.31
N GLU A 151 -27.69 -8.56 -0.98
CA GLU A 151 -28.34 -8.82 0.32
C GLU A 151 -28.70 -10.30 0.52
N ASN A 152 -28.82 -11.07 -0.57
CA ASN A 152 -29.15 -12.50 -0.54
C ASN A 152 -27.92 -13.43 -0.65
N ILE A 153 -26.69 -12.91 -0.55
CA ILE A 153 -25.49 -13.76 -0.49
C ILE A 153 -25.55 -14.63 0.78
N ILE A 154 -25.31 -15.92 0.62
CA ILE A 154 -25.37 -16.89 1.73
C ILE A 154 -24.04 -16.83 2.50
N VAL A 155 -24.04 -16.07 3.58
CA VAL A 155 -22.90 -15.93 4.48
C VAL A 155 -22.95 -16.91 5.65
N GLY A 156 -21.81 -17.19 6.29
CA GLY A 156 -21.71 -18.08 7.42
C GLY A 156 -22.31 -17.49 8.70
N THR A 157 -22.06 -16.21 8.97
CA THR A 157 -22.53 -15.47 10.14
C THR A 157 -23.25 -14.18 9.72
N PRO A 158 -24.58 -14.21 9.50
CA PRO A 158 -25.31 -13.00 9.13
C PRO A 158 -25.29 -11.93 10.22
N GLY A 159 -25.18 -10.66 9.82
CA GLY A 159 -25.26 -9.52 10.73
C GLY A 159 -24.01 -9.27 11.59
N GLY A 160 -22.87 -9.86 11.21
CA GLY A 160 -21.59 -9.63 11.89
C GLY A 160 -21.03 -8.21 11.69
N THR A 161 -20.02 -7.85 12.46
CA THR A 161 -19.36 -6.55 12.40
C THR A 161 -18.38 -6.45 11.22
N ALA A 162 -18.20 -5.24 10.69
CA ALA A 162 -17.73 -4.91 9.35
C ALA A 162 -16.44 -5.58 8.88
N PHE A 163 -15.43 -5.81 9.68
CA PHE A 163 -14.14 -6.32 9.17
C PHE A 163 -13.99 -7.84 9.17
N THR A 164 -14.71 -8.53 10.02
CA THR A 164 -14.45 -9.94 10.32
C THR A 164 -15.56 -10.88 9.89
N SER A 165 -16.77 -10.38 9.69
CA SER A 165 -17.96 -11.22 9.52
C SER A 165 -18.76 -10.94 8.26
N THR A 166 -18.41 -9.90 7.51
CA THR A 166 -19.10 -9.50 6.28
C THR A 166 -18.15 -9.29 5.11
N LEU A 167 -18.63 -9.57 3.91
CA LEU A 167 -17.86 -9.33 2.68
C LEU A 167 -17.50 -7.84 2.55
N ASN A 168 -16.24 -7.56 2.22
CA ASN A 168 -15.75 -6.19 2.14
C ASN A 168 -16.09 -5.57 0.78
N GLY A 169 -17.24 -4.93 0.70
CA GLY A 169 -17.67 -4.03 -0.36
C GLY A 169 -17.65 -4.58 -1.78
N PRO A 170 -18.20 -5.78 -2.08
CA PRO A 170 -18.19 -6.33 -3.45
C PRO A 170 -18.86 -5.42 -4.48
N GLN A 171 -19.86 -4.61 -4.09
CA GLN A 171 -20.52 -3.66 -4.99
C GLN A 171 -19.58 -2.52 -5.46
N GLY A 172 -18.51 -2.21 -4.71
CA GLY A 172 -17.50 -1.24 -5.11
C GLY A 172 -16.75 -1.64 -6.40
N ALA A 173 -16.76 -2.93 -6.73
CA ALA A 173 -16.19 -3.45 -7.97
C ALA A 173 -16.99 -3.05 -9.23
N LEU A 174 -18.23 -2.62 -9.06
CA LEU A 174 -19.15 -2.22 -10.14
C LEU A 174 -19.24 -0.69 -10.31
N ALA A 175 -18.45 0.06 -9.53
CA ALA A 175 -18.42 1.52 -9.64
C ALA A 175 -17.61 1.95 -10.86
N PHE A 176 -18.13 2.94 -11.59
CA PHE A 176 -17.43 3.56 -12.71
C PHE A 176 -16.48 4.67 -12.24
N ASP A 177 -15.37 4.84 -12.94
CA ASP A 177 -14.49 5.98 -12.79
C ASP A 177 -14.83 7.10 -13.77
N LEU A 178 -14.56 8.36 -13.34
CA LEU A 178 -14.88 9.57 -14.12
C LEU A 178 -13.64 10.24 -14.71
N GLU A 179 -12.45 9.75 -14.41
CA GLU A 179 -11.16 10.26 -14.85
C GLU A 179 -10.17 9.10 -14.92
N GLY A 180 -9.39 9.03 -15.96
CA GLY A 180 -8.53 7.90 -16.26
C GLY A 180 -9.29 6.68 -16.79
N LEU A 181 -8.57 5.61 -17.06
CA LEU A 181 -9.16 4.34 -17.50
C LEU A 181 -10.18 3.83 -16.48
N ASP A 182 -11.37 3.47 -16.96
CA ASP A 182 -12.31 2.73 -16.14
C ASP A 182 -11.74 1.34 -15.78
N SER A 183 -12.12 0.81 -14.62
CA SER A 183 -11.56 -0.42 -14.06
C SER A 183 -11.57 -1.60 -15.03
N HIS A 184 -12.63 -1.75 -15.86
CA HIS A 184 -12.73 -2.83 -16.84
C HIS A 184 -11.69 -2.73 -17.97
N ALA A 185 -11.16 -1.55 -18.24
CA ALA A 185 -10.14 -1.31 -19.26
C ALA A 185 -8.70 -1.48 -18.75
N THR A 186 -8.51 -1.68 -17.45
CA THR A 186 -7.19 -1.91 -16.86
C THR A 186 -6.73 -3.36 -17.09
N ASN A 187 -5.58 -3.55 -17.73
CA ASN A 187 -5.08 -4.86 -18.15
C ASN A 187 -3.55 -5.02 -18.01
N ALA A 188 -2.92 -4.20 -17.17
CA ALA A 188 -1.46 -4.21 -16.98
C ALA A 188 -0.94 -5.46 -16.27
N ILE A 189 -1.82 -6.29 -15.70
CA ILE A 189 -1.44 -7.44 -14.90
C ILE A 189 -1.88 -8.76 -15.56
N PRO A 190 -1.09 -9.84 -15.42
CA PRO A 190 -1.50 -11.17 -15.88
C PRO A 190 -2.66 -11.70 -15.03
N PRO A 191 -3.34 -12.78 -15.47
CA PRO A 191 -4.34 -13.46 -14.65
C PRO A 191 -3.71 -14.00 -13.34
N ALA A 192 -4.54 -14.15 -12.30
CA ALA A 192 -4.15 -14.83 -11.08
C ALA A 192 -3.64 -16.26 -11.38
N LYS A 193 -2.73 -16.75 -10.55
CA LYS A 193 -2.20 -18.11 -10.71
C LYS A 193 -3.16 -19.13 -10.13
N SER A 194 -3.30 -20.26 -10.82
CA SER A 194 -4.07 -21.40 -10.34
C SER A 194 -3.48 -21.97 -9.06
N VAL A 195 -4.32 -22.46 -8.15
CA VAL A 195 -3.90 -23.16 -6.92
C VAL A 195 -3.04 -24.39 -7.19
N ALA A 196 -3.13 -24.98 -8.37
CA ALA A 196 -2.31 -26.13 -8.78
C ALA A 196 -0.95 -25.73 -9.35
N SER A 197 -0.65 -24.43 -9.51
CA SER A 197 0.59 -23.96 -10.13
C SER A 197 1.80 -24.10 -9.20
N ALA A 198 2.98 -24.37 -9.79
CA ALA A 198 4.25 -24.35 -9.07
C ALA A 198 4.55 -22.96 -8.47
N GLN A 199 4.14 -21.89 -9.16
CA GLN A 199 4.31 -20.53 -8.67
C GLN A 199 3.56 -20.31 -7.37
N LEU A 200 2.25 -20.60 -7.33
CA LEU A 200 1.45 -20.34 -6.13
C LEU A 200 1.90 -21.22 -4.96
N ALA A 201 2.29 -22.48 -5.24
CA ALA A 201 2.88 -23.36 -4.23
C ALA A 201 4.18 -22.80 -3.64
N THR A 202 5.06 -22.23 -4.47
CA THR A 202 6.30 -21.57 -4.02
C THR A 202 5.99 -20.33 -3.17
N GLU A 203 5.02 -19.51 -3.58
CA GLU A 203 4.60 -18.32 -2.85
C GLU A 203 3.97 -18.69 -1.50
N GLU A 204 3.25 -19.81 -1.41
CA GLU A 204 2.74 -20.33 -0.14
C GLU A 204 3.87 -20.81 0.78
N VAL A 205 4.90 -21.50 0.24
CA VAL A 205 6.11 -21.86 1.01
C VAL A 205 6.78 -20.58 1.57
N GLU A 206 6.86 -19.53 0.77
CA GLU A 206 7.37 -18.24 1.22
C GLU A 206 6.58 -17.67 2.40
N LEU A 207 5.25 -17.76 2.36
CA LEU A 207 4.38 -17.27 3.42
C LEU A 207 4.54 -18.07 4.72
N TYR A 208 4.69 -19.36 4.66
CA TYR A 208 5.01 -20.19 5.82
C TYR A 208 6.36 -19.78 6.45
N TRP A 209 7.40 -19.56 5.63
CA TRP A 209 8.67 -19.07 6.13
C TRP A 209 8.56 -17.64 6.69
N ALA A 210 7.79 -16.77 6.05
CA ALA A 210 7.56 -15.43 6.55
C ALA A 210 6.86 -15.44 7.92
N ALA A 211 5.92 -16.37 8.14
CA ALA A 211 5.28 -16.56 9.45
C ALA A 211 6.28 -16.95 10.54
N LEU A 212 7.21 -17.88 10.26
CA LEU A 212 8.26 -18.30 11.21
C LEU A 212 9.30 -17.21 11.48
N LEU A 213 9.59 -16.35 10.49
CA LEU A 213 10.63 -15.33 10.53
C LEU A 213 10.11 -13.93 10.90
N ARG A 214 8.83 -13.82 11.15
CA ARG A 214 8.12 -12.55 11.42
C ARG A 214 8.76 -11.73 12.54
N ASP A 215 9.33 -12.39 13.53
CA ASP A 215 9.96 -11.78 14.71
C ASP A 215 11.49 -11.68 14.62
N VAL A 216 12.11 -12.06 13.50
CA VAL A 216 13.54 -11.89 13.25
C VAL A 216 13.82 -10.47 12.77
N LEU A 217 14.78 -9.79 13.38
CA LEU A 217 15.19 -8.44 12.95
C LEU A 217 15.78 -8.48 11.53
N PHE A 218 15.43 -7.52 10.70
CA PHE A 218 15.97 -7.42 9.33
C PHE A 218 17.49 -7.29 9.30
N THR A 219 18.07 -6.67 10.35
CA THR A 219 19.55 -6.57 10.52
C THR A 219 20.21 -7.93 10.75
N ASP A 220 19.47 -8.90 11.25
CA ASP A 220 20.00 -10.22 11.59
C ASP A 220 19.85 -11.23 10.42
N TYR A 221 19.08 -10.88 9.38
CA TYR A 221 18.85 -11.75 8.23
C TYR A 221 20.13 -12.34 7.64
N PRO A 222 21.22 -11.58 7.44
CA PRO A 222 22.45 -12.11 6.84
C PRO A 222 23.12 -13.26 7.61
N THR A 223 22.90 -13.34 8.92
CA THR A 223 23.58 -14.28 9.82
C THR A 223 22.65 -15.28 10.51
N ASN A 224 21.33 -15.13 10.36
CA ASN A 224 20.35 -15.98 11.02
C ASN A 224 20.23 -17.32 10.31
N SER A 225 20.40 -18.43 11.04
CA SER A 225 20.35 -19.78 10.48
C SER A 225 18.97 -20.18 9.94
N LEU A 226 17.88 -19.70 10.56
CA LEU A 226 16.52 -19.98 10.10
C LEU A 226 16.21 -19.23 8.79
N VAL A 227 16.75 -18.00 8.62
CA VAL A 227 16.68 -17.25 7.36
C VAL A 227 17.45 -17.99 6.25
N ALA A 228 18.63 -18.58 6.57
CA ALA A 228 19.39 -19.37 5.62
C ALA A 228 18.63 -20.66 5.20
N GLN A 229 17.92 -21.32 6.14
CA GLN A 229 17.06 -22.46 5.84
C GLN A 229 15.90 -22.07 4.92
N ALA A 230 15.23 -20.94 5.18
CA ALA A 230 14.16 -20.43 4.33
C ALA A 230 14.65 -20.18 2.90
N ALA A 231 15.81 -19.54 2.74
CA ALA A 231 16.41 -19.30 1.43
C ALA A 231 16.76 -20.62 0.71
N ALA A 232 17.27 -21.62 1.42
CA ALA A 232 17.59 -22.93 0.86
C ALA A 232 16.33 -23.68 0.41
N ASP A 233 15.28 -23.70 1.22
CA ASP A 233 14.01 -24.36 0.92
C ASP A 233 13.34 -23.73 -0.31
N LEU A 234 13.27 -22.40 -0.38
CA LEU A 234 12.74 -21.71 -1.54
C LEU A 234 13.54 -21.99 -2.82
N ASN A 235 14.86 -22.10 -2.75
CA ASN A 235 15.67 -22.49 -3.92
C ASN A 235 15.40 -23.92 -4.41
N ASN A 236 14.81 -24.79 -3.60
CA ASN A 236 14.39 -26.13 -3.99
C ASN A 236 13.03 -26.16 -4.70
N CYS A 237 12.23 -25.10 -4.59
CA CYS A 237 10.97 -24.98 -5.32
C CYS A 237 11.25 -24.83 -6.83
N SER A 238 10.56 -25.63 -7.63
CA SER A 238 10.79 -25.71 -9.08
C SER A 238 10.58 -24.40 -9.82
N PHE A 239 9.63 -23.57 -9.37
CA PHE A 239 9.34 -22.26 -9.96
C PHE A 239 10.52 -21.29 -9.82
N VAL A 240 11.26 -21.30 -8.71
CA VAL A 240 12.29 -20.28 -8.42
C VAL A 240 13.41 -20.27 -9.47
N SER A 241 13.81 -21.44 -9.98
CA SER A 241 14.83 -21.57 -11.03
C SER A 241 14.25 -21.56 -12.45
N SER A 242 12.93 -21.47 -12.61
CA SER A 242 12.28 -21.50 -13.92
C SER A 242 12.48 -20.21 -14.70
N SER A 243 12.37 -20.27 -16.02
CA SER A 243 12.38 -19.08 -16.90
C SER A 243 11.14 -18.19 -16.75
N GLU A 244 10.08 -18.71 -16.13
CA GLU A 244 8.84 -17.98 -15.87
C GLU A 244 8.95 -17.06 -14.64
N ASN A 245 9.95 -17.30 -13.78
CA ASN A 245 10.15 -16.50 -12.57
C ASN A 245 10.68 -15.11 -12.89
N GLN A 246 9.83 -14.11 -12.76
CA GLN A 246 10.19 -12.68 -12.89
C GLN A 246 10.14 -11.93 -11.55
N GLU A 247 9.60 -12.55 -10.49
CA GLU A 247 9.20 -11.87 -9.25
C GLU A 247 10.06 -12.24 -8.04
N ILE A 248 10.66 -13.43 -8.05
CA ILE A 248 11.52 -13.94 -6.97
C ILE A 248 12.98 -13.82 -7.41
N TRP A 249 13.83 -13.31 -6.51
CA TRP A 249 15.27 -13.30 -6.74
C TRP A 249 15.83 -14.72 -6.87
N TYR A 250 16.65 -14.97 -7.88
CA TYR A 250 17.33 -16.25 -8.06
C TYR A 250 18.85 -16.03 -8.18
N PRO A 251 19.65 -16.73 -7.36
CA PRO A 251 19.22 -17.56 -6.22
C PRO A 251 18.65 -16.70 -5.06
N VAL A 252 17.71 -17.29 -4.31
CA VAL A 252 17.25 -16.72 -3.04
C VAL A 252 18.39 -16.79 -2.03
N ARG A 253 18.63 -15.67 -1.35
CA ARG A 253 19.67 -15.51 -0.33
C ARG A 253 19.10 -14.77 0.88
N PRO A 254 19.73 -14.87 2.07
CA PRO A 254 19.28 -14.09 3.23
C PRO A 254 19.08 -12.60 2.98
N GLN A 255 19.91 -11.99 2.12
CA GLN A 255 19.87 -10.56 1.84
C GLN A 255 18.70 -10.14 0.93
N ASN A 256 18.16 -11.06 0.11
CA ASN A 256 17.05 -10.77 -0.80
C ASN A 256 15.75 -11.48 -0.43
N LEU A 257 15.74 -12.24 0.68
CA LEU A 257 14.56 -12.94 1.18
C LEU A 257 13.46 -11.93 1.52
N PHE A 258 12.24 -12.19 1.07
CA PHE A 258 11.05 -11.33 1.21
C PHE A 258 11.24 -9.92 0.63
N ARG A 259 12.17 -9.76 -0.33
CA ARG A 259 12.34 -8.50 -1.09
C ARG A 259 11.69 -8.64 -2.46
N GLY A 260 10.99 -7.59 -2.91
CA GLY A 260 10.39 -7.52 -4.24
C GLY A 260 11.45 -7.49 -5.35
N ARG A 261 11.01 -7.73 -6.59
CA ARG A 261 11.82 -7.58 -7.80
C ARG A 261 10.92 -7.15 -8.94
N PHE A 262 11.20 -5.99 -9.53
CA PHE A 262 10.53 -5.49 -10.73
C PHE A 262 11.48 -5.40 -11.92
N ALA A 263 12.66 -4.80 -11.73
CA ALA A 263 13.68 -4.64 -12.73
C ALA A 263 15.05 -4.93 -12.10
N PRO A 264 16.09 -5.24 -12.89
CA PRO A 264 17.42 -5.54 -12.36
C PRO A 264 18.03 -4.42 -11.49
N ASP A 265 17.67 -3.16 -11.77
CA ASP A 265 18.16 -1.94 -11.14
C ASP A 265 17.04 -1.14 -10.43
N ASP A 266 16.06 -1.84 -9.87
CA ASP A 266 14.92 -1.21 -9.19
C ASP A 266 15.28 -0.53 -7.84
N GLY A 267 16.48 -0.76 -7.32
CA GLY A 267 16.98 -0.15 -6.10
C GLY A 267 16.48 -0.78 -4.80
N ILE A 268 15.62 -1.79 -4.86
CA ILE A 268 15.01 -2.42 -3.68
C ILE A 268 16.06 -3.00 -2.72
N LEU A 269 17.13 -3.60 -3.23
CA LEU A 269 18.15 -4.26 -2.43
C LEU A 269 19.16 -3.29 -1.80
N GLY A 270 19.22 -2.04 -2.25
CA GLY A 270 20.15 -1.05 -1.73
C GLY A 270 19.78 -0.57 -0.32
N GLY A 271 20.77 -0.31 0.52
CA GLY A 271 20.60 0.27 1.83
C GLY A 271 19.90 -0.64 2.86
N PRO A 272 19.32 -0.03 3.91
CA PRO A 272 18.52 -0.75 4.90
C PRO A 272 17.32 -1.46 4.29
N TYR A 273 16.81 -2.50 4.96
CA TYR A 273 15.61 -3.22 4.53
C TYR A 273 14.39 -2.30 4.43
N VAL A 274 14.24 -1.42 5.42
CA VAL A 274 13.14 -0.45 5.49
C VAL A 274 13.53 0.81 4.73
N SER A 275 12.60 1.30 3.89
CA SER A 275 12.79 2.56 3.14
C SER A 275 13.01 3.75 4.05
N GLN A 276 13.84 4.69 3.61
CA GLN A 276 14.08 5.96 4.32
C GLN A 276 12.81 6.75 4.55
N PHE A 277 11.82 6.62 3.68
CA PHE A 277 10.52 7.28 3.83
C PHE A 277 9.66 6.77 5.00
N LEU A 278 10.01 5.64 5.59
CA LEU A 278 9.41 5.11 6.83
C LEU A 278 10.25 5.41 8.08
N LEU A 279 11.39 6.07 7.94
CA LEU A 279 12.34 6.32 9.02
C LEU A 279 12.62 7.81 9.23
N GLN A 280 12.69 8.61 8.17
CA GLN A 280 13.07 10.01 8.25
C GLN A 280 12.01 10.84 8.99
N PRO A 281 12.43 11.72 9.91
CA PRO A 281 11.51 12.64 10.56
C PRO A 281 10.90 13.61 9.54
N THR A 282 9.65 13.97 9.73
CA THR A 282 8.95 14.93 8.86
C THR A 282 7.90 15.72 9.62
N PHE A 283 7.23 16.62 8.91
CA PHE A 283 6.16 17.45 9.47
C PHE A 283 4.91 17.38 8.60
N PHE A 284 3.76 17.34 9.22
CA PHE A 284 2.48 17.60 8.59
C PHE A 284 2.08 19.05 8.93
N GLY A 285 2.36 19.98 8.02
CA GLY A 285 2.29 21.40 8.33
C GLY A 285 3.22 21.77 9.50
N ALA A 286 2.65 22.26 10.59
CA ALA A 286 3.38 22.60 11.81
C ALA A 286 3.54 21.45 12.80
N HIS A 287 2.90 20.29 12.53
CA HIS A 287 2.94 19.13 13.42
C HIS A 287 4.10 18.21 13.08
N PRO A 288 5.02 17.91 14.03
CA PRO A 288 6.00 16.87 13.81
C PRO A 288 5.30 15.50 13.73
N LEU A 289 5.64 14.73 12.70
CA LEU A 289 5.20 13.35 12.57
C LEU A 289 6.28 12.42 13.11
N SER A 290 5.92 11.60 14.09
CA SER A 290 6.76 10.49 14.52
C SER A 290 6.63 9.35 13.51
N GLN A 291 7.76 8.75 13.14
CA GLN A 291 7.81 7.49 12.38
C GLN A 291 7.89 6.27 13.31
N GLN A 292 7.64 6.48 14.58
CA GLN A 292 7.38 5.41 15.55
C GLN A 292 5.88 5.13 15.59
N TYR A 293 5.54 3.87 15.71
CA TYR A 293 4.14 3.42 15.70
C TYR A 293 3.93 2.34 16.78
N GLN A 294 2.67 2.04 17.07
CA GLN A 294 2.30 1.01 18.01
C GLN A 294 2.32 -0.36 17.31
N ARG A 295 3.28 -1.21 17.66
CA ARG A 295 3.45 -2.56 17.11
C ARG A 295 2.67 -3.62 17.90
N PHE A 296 2.57 -4.81 17.34
CA PHE A 296 2.19 -6.02 18.09
C PHE A 296 3.39 -6.58 18.84
N LEU A 297 3.15 -7.18 20.00
CA LEU A 297 4.19 -7.93 20.69
C LEU A 297 4.61 -9.16 19.86
N SER A 298 5.90 -9.49 19.89
CA SER A 298 6.43 -10.74 19.34
C SER A 298 6.01 -11.95 20.18
N LEU A 299 6.17 -13.14 19.63
CA LEU A 299 5.86 -14.38 20.37
C LEU A 299 6.64 -14.48 21.69
N SER A 300 7.92 -14.08 21.68
CA SER A 300 8.76 -14.09 22.88
C SER A 300 8.38 -13.02 23.93
N GLU A 301 7.59 -12.03 23.54
CA GLU A 301 7.10 -10.94 24.40
C GLU A 301 5.66 -11.19 24.89
N GLY A 302 5.05 -12.33 24.56
CA GLY A 302 3.66 -12.65 24.90
C GLY A 302 2.63 -12.30 23.82
N GLY A 303 3.08 -12.00 22.61
CA GLY A 303 2.24 -11.90 21.42
C GLY A 303 1.79 -13.28 20.91
N ALA A 304 1.07 -13.29 19.79
CA ALA A 304 0.50 -14.50 19.21
C ALA A 304 0.58 -14.51 17.68
N ASP A 305 0.54 -15.72 17.13
CA ASP A 305 0.08 -15.98 15.77
C ASP A 305 -1.33 -16.59 15.83
N PHE A 306 -2.12 -16.40 14.79
CA PHE A 306 -3.54 -16.70 14.75
C PHE A 306 -3.86 -17.74 13.67
N MET A 307 -5.08 -18.28 13.68
CA MET A 307 -5.55 -19.33 12.77
C MET A 307 -4.65 -20.57 12.76
N THR A 308 -4.10 -20.90 13.93
CA THR A 308 -3.19 -22.04 14.11
C THR A 308 -3.90 -23.34 14.48
N THR A 309 -5.21 -23.30 14.66
CA THR A 309 -6.06 -24.47 14.88
C THR A 309 -7.19 -24.54 13.87
N VAL A 310 -7.67 -25.76 13.57
CA VAL A 310 -8.76 -25.96 12.60
C VAL A 310 -10.04 -25.24 13.02
N ASN A 311 -10.37 -25.27 14.32
CA ASN A 311 -11.56 -24.58 14.81
C ASN A 311 -11.45 -23.07 14.66
N GLU A 312 -10.31 -22.46 15.02
CA GLU A 312 -10.09 -21.02 14.85
C GLU A 312 -10.19 -20.63 13.37
N TYR A 313 -9.60 -21.43 12.47
CA TYR A 313 -9.71 -21.22 11.02
C TYR A 313 -11.17 -21.28 10.53
N GLN A 314 -11.91 -22.34 10.89
CA GLN A 314 -13.30 -22.53 10.48
C GLN A 314 -14.22 -21.42 10.99
N ASP A 315 -14.04 -21.01 12.23
CA ASP A 315 -14.81 -19.91 12.82
C ASP A 315 -14.61 -18.63 12.02
N VAL A 316 -13.35 -18.26 11.76
CA VAL A 316 -13.03 -17.04 11.03
C VAL A 316 -13.50 -17.10 9.56
N GLN A 317 -13.37 -18.26 8.90
CA GLN A 317 -13.88 -18.43 7.52
C GLN A 317 -15.40 -18.31 7.45
N ASN A 318 -16.13 -18.75 8.48
CA ASN A 318 -17.60 -18.55 8.60
C ASN A 318 -17.99 -17.15 9.10
N GLY A 319 -17.04 -16.23 9.24
CA GLY A 319 -17.31 -14.87 9.71
C GLY A 319 -17.64 -14.78 11.20
N VAL A 320 -17.30 -15.79 11.99
CA VAL A 320 -17.41 -15.72 13.47
C VAL A 320 -16.29 -14.80 13.97
N PRO A 321 -16.60 -13.79 14.81
CA PRO A 321 -15.58 -12.92 15.35
C PRO A 321 -14.51 -13.68 16.13
N PRO A 322 -13.21 -13.38 15.91
CA PRO A 322 -12.12 -14.04 16.64
C PRO A 322 -12.24 -13.83 18.14
N THR A 323 -11.97 -14.86 18.93
CA THR A 323 -11.93 -14.78 20.39
C THR A 323 -10.57 -14.35 20.94
N ARG A 324 -9.49 -14.62 20.18
CA ARG A 324 -8.13 -14.16 20.50
C ARG A 324 -7.92 -12.75 19.93
N VAL A 325 -7.18 -11.92 20.66
CA VAL A 325 -6.95 -10.52 20.30
C VAL A 325 -5.47 -10.21 20.16
N LEU A 326 -5.17 -9.15 19.41
CA LEU A 326 -3.82 -8.60 19.32
C LEU A 326 -3.37 -8.01 20.66
N VAL A 327 -2.12 -8.25 21.03
CA VAL A 327 -1.48 -7.61 22.17
C VAL A 327 -0.51 -6.56 21.64
N TYR A 328 -0.79 -5.30 21.97
CA TYR A 328 0.01 -4.16 21.52
C TYR A 328 1.12 -3.85 22.50
N ASP A 329 2.30 -3.46 21.94
CA ASP A 329 3.36 -2.87 22.74
C ASP A 329 2.92 -1.47 23.21
N PRO A 330 2.95 -1.17 24.50
CA PRO A 330 2.62 0.17 24.99
C PRO A 330 3.65 1.23 24.55
N THR A 331 4.81 0.80 24.06
CA THR A 331 5.88 1.68 23.61
C THR A 331 5.91 1.78 22.09
N PHE A 332 5.86 3.00 21.56
CA PHE A 332 5.99 3.24 20.12
C PHE A 332 7.44 2.99 19.67
N ARG A 333 7.59 2.31 18.53
CA ARG A 333 8.90 1.90 17.99
C ARG A 333 8.99 2.12 16.49
N PHE A 334 10.24 2.22 15.99
CA PHE A 334 10.54 2.18 14.55
C PHE A 334 10.42 0.73 14.01
N LEU A 335 10.13 0.59 12.72
CA LEU A 335 9.99 -0.68 12.00
C LEU A 335 11.31 -1.46 11.93
N ARG A 336 11.38 -2.71 12.40
CA ARG A 336 12.62 -3.49 12.54
C ARG A 336 12.52 -4.91 11.96
N GLN A 337 11.33 -5.44 11.83
CA GLN A 337 11.06 -6.85 11.55
C GLN A 337 9.72 -7.02 10.82
N GLY A 338 9.43 -8.21 10.31
CA GLY A 338 8.21 -8.48 9.55
C GLY A 338 6.93 -8.20 10.33
N ARG A 339 6.86 -8.58 11.62
CA ARG A 339 5.68 -8.29 12.47
C ARG A 339 5.43 -6.80 12.62
N ASP A 340 6.48 -6.00 12.65
CA ASP A 340 6.37 -4.55 12.72
C ASP A 340 5.74 -3.98 11.43
N LEU A 341 6.16 -4.46 10.24
CA LEU A 341 5.55 -4.08 8.97
C LEU A 341 4.10 -4.53 8.87
N ALA A 342 3.78 -5.76 9.33
CA ALA A 342 2.40 -6.23 9.39
C ALA A 342 1.54 -5.32 10.29
N ALA A 343 2.04 -4.95 11.47
CA ALA A 343 1.34 -4.06 12.40
C ALA A 343 1.10 -2.66 11.80
N TYR A 344 2.09 -2.11 11.08
CA TYR A 344 1.96 -0.81 10.41
C TYR A 344 0.80 -0.78 9.41
N THR A 345 0.60 -1.89 8.67
CA THR A 345 -0.37 -1.98 7.58
C THR A 345 -1.73 -2.55 8.00
N HIS A 346 -1.91 -2.91 9.28
CA HIS A 346 -3.16 -3.54 9.76
C HIS A 346 -4.34 -2.56 9.80
N VAL A 347 -4.09 -1.32 10.23
CA VAL A 347 -5.12 -0.28 10.38
C VAL A 347 -4.68 1.05 9.77
N ASP A 348 -3.86 1.00 8.72
CA ASP A 348 -3.36 2.20 8.07
C ASP A 348 -4.42 2.93 7.24
N VAL A 349 -4.22 4.22 7.04
CA VAL A 349 -4.86 4.96 5.95
C VAL A 349 -4.09 4.63 4.68
N LEU A 350 -4.72 3.95 3.71
CA LEU A 350 -4.04 3.31 2.57
C LEU A 350 -2.99 4.15 1.84
N HIS A 351 -3.14 5.48 1.82
CA HIS A 351 -2.18 6.39 1.20
C HIS A 351 -1.14 6.99 2.17
N GLN A 352 -1.22 6.69 3.48
CA GLN A 352 -0.42 7.41 4.49
C GLN A 352 1.09 7.31 4.25
N ALA A 353 1.61 6.13 3.95
CA ALA A 353 3.04 5.93 3.73
C ALA A 353 3.58 6.75 2.54
N TYR A 354 2.80 6.84 1.48
CA TYR A 354 3.15 7.56 0.25
C TYR A 354 3.00 9.08 0.41
N PHE A 355 1.99 9.49 1.18
CA PHE A 355 1.84 10.89 1.55
C PHE A 355 2.97 11.35 2.49
N VAL A 356 3.40 10.50 3.43
CA VAL A 356 4.57 10.76 4.27
C VAL A 356 5.84 10.85 3.41
N ALA A 357 6.00 10.00 2.39
CA ALA A 357 7.12 10.12 1.45
C ALA A 357 7.14 11.47 0.74
N PHE A 358 5.98 11.96 0.28
CA PHE A 358 5.83 13.33 -0.24
C PHE A 358 6.28 14.38 0.78
N LEU A 359 5.83 14.28 2.04
CA LEU A 359 6.22 15.22 3.09
C LEU A 359 7.73 15.19 3.39
N VAL A 360 8.34 14.00 3.39
CA VAL A 360 9.80 13.85 3.55
C VAL A 360 10.54 14.50 2.39
N LEU A 361 10.16 14.19 1.15
CA LEU A 361 10.79 14.76 -0.05
C LEU A 361 10.69 16.29 -0.08
N ALA A 362 9.52 16.84 0.23
CA ALA A 362 9.33 18.27 0.35
C ALA A 362 10.18 18.87 1.49
N GLY A 363 10.25 18.19 2.64
CA GLY A 363 11.01 18.62 3.82
C GLY A 363 12.52 18.65 3.62
N ILE A 364 13.08 17.67 2.89
CA ILE A 364 14.51 17.64 2.54
C ILE A 364 14.86 18.49 1.31
N GLY A 365 13.89 19.18 0.72
CA GLY A 365 14.10 20.01 -0.46
C GLY A 365 14.44 19.23 -1.72
N ALA A 366 13.85 18.04 -1.89
CA ALA A 366 14.03 17.25 -3.10
C ALA A 366 13.63 18.05 -4.34
N PRO A 367 14.44 18.06 -5.42
CA PRO A 367 14.11 18.78 -6.64
C PRO A 367 12.81 18.28 -7.27
N SER A 368 12.07 19.21 -7.89
CA SER A 368 10.94 18.87 -8.76
C SER A 368 11.42 18.07 -9.97
N ASN A 369 10.51 17.28 -10.55
CA ASN A 369 10.78 16.56 -11.79
C ASN A 369 11.32 17.54 -12.86
N PRO A 370 12.37 17.18 -13.60
CA PRO A 370 13.00 18.08 -14.59
C PRO A 370 12.05 18.63 -15.66
N GLY A 371 10.93 17.95 -15.92
CA GLY A 371 9.89 18.41 -16.83
C GLY A 371 8.94 19.45 -16.27
N ASN A 372 9.08 19.85 -14.99
CA ASN A 372 8.23 20.88 -14.38
C ASN A 372 8.57 22.25 -14.98
N PRO A 373 7.62 22.96 -15.64
CA PRO A 373 7.87 24.20 -16.38
C PRO A 373 8.22 25.39 -15.47
N TYR A 374 7.98 25.27 -14.18
CA TYR A 374 8.33 26.33 -13.22
C TYR A 374 9.79 26.31 -12.77
N ILE A 375 10.57 25.31 -13.18
CA ILE A 375 12.01 25.29 -12.88
C ILE A 375 12.69 26.45 -13.61
N GLY A 376 13.32 27.35 -12.84
CA GLY A 376 13.99 28.53 -13.36
C GLY A 376 13.08 29.71 -13.70
N SER A 377 11.77 29.61 -13.49
CA SER A 377 10.86 30.75 -13.62
C SER A 377 11.26 31.89 -12.66
N GLN A 378 11.24 33.12 -13.18
CA GLN A 378 11.59 34.33 -12.43
C GLN A 378 10.35 35.06 -11.89
N THR A 379 9.16 34.67 -12.31
CA THR A 379 7.92 35.42 -12.08
C THR A 379 6.87 34.64 -11.32
N GLU A 380 6.91 33.31 -11.40
CA GLU A 380 5.90 32.45 -10.78
C GLU A 380 6.47 31.09 -10.35
N HIS A 381 5.69 30.35 -9.57
CA HIS A 381 5.97 28.98 -9.13
C HIS A 381 4.67 28.17 -9.16
N GLY A 382 4.80 26.84 -9.34
CA GLY A 382 3.66 25.93 -9.31
C GLY A 382 2.96 25.95 -7.94
N PHE A 383 1.61 25.97 -7.96
CA PHE A 383 0.81 25.92 -6.74
C PHE A 383 -0.43 25.02 -6.92
N GLY A 384 -1.51 25.52 -7.53
CA GLY A 384 -2.72 24.75 -7.85
C GLY A 384 -2.52 23.76 -8.98
N THR A 385 -1.47 23.95 -9.79
CA THR A 385 -0.94 23.04 -10.81
C THR A 385 0.56 22.90 -10.62
N LEU A 386 1.09 21.67 -10.76
CA LEU A 386 2.52 21.31 -10.74
C LEU A 386 3.29 21.81 -9.51
N GLY A 387 2.57 22.08 -8.40
CA GLY A 387 3.12 22.56 -7.14
C GLY A 387 2.80 21.66 -5.95
N GLY A 388 3.17 22.10 -4.74
CA GLY A 388 2.97 21.35 -3.50
C GLY A 388 1.50 21.01 -3.20
N PRO A 389 0.54 21.94 -3.28
CA PRO A 389 -0.89 21.65 -3.07
C PRO A 389 -1.46 20.69 -4.10
N ASP A 390 -1.03 20.77 -5.37
CA ASP A 390 -1.43 19.82 -6.41
C ASP A 390 -0.93 18.40 -6.10
N ALA A 391 0.35 18.26 -5.72
CA ALA A 391 0.90 16.97 -5.30
C ALA A 391 0.17 16.40 -4.07
N ALA A 392 -0.09 17.24 -3.07
CA ALA A 392 -0.79 16.86 -1.85
C ALA A 392 -2.23 16.38 -2.09
N GLY A 393 -2.92 16.96 -3.08
CA GLY A 393 -4.27 16.54 -3.49
C GLY A 393 -4.24 15.27 -4.35
N THR A 394 -3.32 15.22 -5.31
CA THR A 394 -3.23 14.14 -6.29
C THR A 394 -2.91 12.78 -5.66
N ILE A 395 -1.98 12.72 -4.70
CA ILE A 395 -1.56 11.44 -4.10
C ILE A 395 -2.72 10.70 -3.40
N PRO A 396 -3.51 11.31 -2.50
CA PRO A 396 -4.67 10.64 -1.90
C PRO A 396 -5.77 10.27 -2.91
N GLU A 397 -5.98 11.10 -3.92
CA GLU A 397 -6.98 10.82 -4.94
C GLU A 397 -6.63 9.56 -5.76
N MET A 398 -5.36 9.37 -6.12
CA MET A 398 -4.88 8.16 -6.79
C MET A 398 -5.21 6.90 -6.00
N ALA A 399 -5.16 6.96 -4.67
CA ALA A 399 -5.48 5.82 -3.80
C ALA A 399 -6.92 5.31 -4.01
N THR A 400 -7.90 6.21 -4.06
CA THR A 400 -9.31 5.84 -4.25
C THR A 400 -9.57 5.25 -5.64
N ARG A 401 -8.98 5.83 -6.68
CA ARG A 401 -9.08 5.36 -8.05
C ARG A 401 -8.48 3.97 -8.21
N ALA A 402 -7.25 3.80 -7.74
CA ALA A 402 -6.55 2.52 -7.75
C ALA A 402 -7.31 1.43 -7.00
N LEU A 403 -7.95 1.79 -5.86
CA LEU A 403 -8.71 0.83 -5.07
C LEU A 403 -9.93 0.29 -5.85
N LYS A 404 -10.63 1.11 -6.62
CA LYS A 404 -11.74 0.64 -7.47
C LYS A 404 -11.26 -0.34 -8.53
N ALA A 405 -10.15 -0.05 -9.22
CA ALA A 405 -9.55 -0.98 -10.17
C ALA A 405 -9.18 -2.32 -9.50
N ALA A 406 -8.56 -2.27 -8.30
CA ALA A 406 -8.28 -3.49 -7.54
C ALA A 406 -9.55 -4.26 -7.19
N TRP A 407 -10.65 -3.58 -6.79
CA TRP A 407 -11.93 -4.21 -6.45
C TRP A 407 -12.57 -4.89 -7.65
N PHE A 408 -12.53 -4.25 -8.84
CA PHE A 408 -13.00 -4.86 -10.07
C PHE A 408 -12.24 -6.17 -10.37
N HIS A 409 -10.92 -6.13 -10.35
CA HIS A 409 -10.11 -7.33 -10.59
C HIS A 409 -10.32 -8.41 -9.53
N LYS A 410 -10.52 -8.04 -8.26
CA LYS A 410 -10.78 -8.99 -7.17
C LYS A 410 -12.11 -9.73 -7.35
N TRP A 411 -13.19 -8.97 -7.48
CA TRP A 411 -14.54 -9.49 -7.38
C TRP A 411 -15.13 -9.92 -8.72
N VAL A 412 -14.82 -9.18 -9.81
CA VAL A 412 -15.42 -9.45 -11.13
C VAL A 412 -14.56 -10.39 -11.96
N VAL A 413 -13.21 -10.26 -11.87
CA VAL A 413 -12.30 -11.02 -12.73
C VAL A 413 -11.81 -12.30 -12.06
N ASN A 414 -11.17 -12.20 -10.87
CA ASN A 414 -10.32 -13.29 -10.40
C ASN A 414 -10.96 -14.18 -9.33
N LEU A 415 -11.75 -13.66 -8.39
CA LEU A 415 -12.27 -14.40 -7.22
C LEU A 415 -11.21 -15.34 -6.57
N CYS A 416 -9.97 -14.87 -6.49
CA CYS A 416 -8.81 -15.64 -6.07
C CYS A 416 -8.83 -15.91 -4.57
N MET A 417 -8.56 -17.16 -4.16
CA MET A 417 -8.51 -17.54 -2.74
C MET A 417 -7.41 -16.80 -1.97
N ARG A 418 -7.55 -16.77 -0.66
CA ARG A 418 -6.57 -16.23 0.26
C ARG A 418 -5.52 -17.27 0.67
N PRO A 419 -4.31 -16.86 1.11
CA PRO A 419 -3.28 -17.80 1.56
C PRO A 419 -3.73 -18.70 2.71
N GLU A 420 -4.51 -18.19 3.67
CA GLU A 420 -5.04 -19.03 4.74
C GLU A 420 -5.96 -20.16 4.23
N GLU A 421 -6.70 -19.90 3.13
CA GLU A 421 -7.54 -20.90 2.46
C GLU A 421 -6.65 -21.95 1.76
N TYR A 422 -5.55 -21.51 1.13
CA TYR A 422 -4.54 -22.44 0.57
C TYR A 422 -3.88 -23.29 1.67
N GLY A 423 -3.49 -22.66 2.79
CA GLY A 423 -2.97 -23.36 3.96
C GLY A 423 -3.94 -24.41 4.52
N ALA A 424 -5.25 -24.17 4.44
CA ALA A 424 -6.26 -25.15 4.81
C ALA A 424 -6.34 -26.34 3.82
N LEU A 425 -6.12 -26.10 2.52
CA LEU A 425 -5.99 -27.18 1.53
C LEU A 425 -4.74 -28.05 1.83
N VAL A 426 -3.61 -27.44 2.21
CA VAL A 426 -2.40 -28.15 2.67
C VAL A 426 -2.72 -28.99 3.90
N GLN A 427 -3.40 -28.42 4.90
CA GLN A 427 -3.86 -29.14 6.09
C GLN A 427 -4.74 -30.34 5.72
N ALA A 428 -5.76 -30.14 4.88
CA ALA A 428 -6.67 -31.20 4.45
C ALA A 428 -5.90 -32.34 3.74
N ARG A 429 -4.97 -31.99 2.85
CA ARG A 429 -4.16 -32.95 2.09
C ARG A 429 -3.26 -33.80 3.01
N LEU A 430 -2.55 -33.16 3.94
CA LEU A 430 -1.58 -33.85 4.79
C LEU A 430 -2.21 -34.63 5.94
N THR A 431 -3.45 -34.30 6.31
CA THR A 431 -4.22 -35.05 7.32
C THR A 431 -5.18 -36.08 6.70
N ASN A 432 -5.17 -36.24 5.37
CA ASN A 432 -6.06 -37.14 4.64
C ASN A 432 -7.54 -36.91 4.97
N ALA A 433 -7.98 -35.66 4.90
CA ALA A 433 -9.39 -35.29 5.12
C ALA A 433 -10.32 -36.06 4.18
N SER A 434 -11.53 -36.39 4.64
CA SER A 434 -12.51 -37.13 3.85
C SER A 434 -13.90 -36.53 3.99
N PRO A 435 -14.53 -36.06 2.86
CA PRO A 435 -13.97 -36.04 1.50
C PRO A 435 -12.81 -35.05 1.37
N LEU A 436 -11.85 -35.31 0.45
CA LEU A 436 -10.78 -34.35 0.17
C LEU A 436 -11.26 -33.31 -0.85
N PRO A 437 -11.06 -31.99 -0.61
CA PRO A 437 -11.38 -30.95 -1.59
C PRO A 437 -10.59 -31.15 -2.91
N GLN A 438 -11.23 -30.89 -4.07
CA GLN A 438 -10.59 -31.11 -5.39
C GLN A 438 -9.30 -30.27 -5.53
N ALA A 439 -9.29 -29.03 -5.04
CA ALA A 439 -8.10 -28.20 -5.07
C ALA A 439 -6.97 -28.76 -4.19
N ALA A 440 -7.29 -29.42 -3.07
CA ALA A 440 -6.29 -30.08 -2.22
C ALA A 440 -5.64 -31.28 -2.89
N GLU A 441 -6.37 -32.01 -3.75
CA GLU A 441 -5.79 -33.09 -4.56
C GLU A 441 -4.80 -32.57 -5.61
N ALA A 442 -5.03 -31.35 -6.12
CA ALA A 442 -4.27 -30.73 -7.18
C ALA A 442 -3.05 -29.91 -6.70
N LEU A 443 -2.80 -29.82 -5.39
CA LEU A 443 -1.68 -29.05 -4.85
C LEU A 443 -0.34 -29.52 -5.43
N HIS A 444 0.49 -28.54 -5.82
CA HIS A 444 1.81 -28.81 -6.38
C HIS A 444 2.76 -29.45 -5.35
N PRO A 445 3.61 -30.42 -5.74
CA PRO A 445 4.53 -31.11 -4.83
C PRO A 445 5.50 -30.18 -4.07
N ASP A 446 5.85 -29.02 -4.62
CA ASP A 446 6.78 -28.07 -3.99
C ASP A 446 6.31 -27.67 -2.60
N VAL A 447 5.02 -27.35 -2.42
CA VAL A 447 4.51 -26.99 -1.09
C VAL A 447 4.44 -28.23 -0.18
N LEU A 448 3.97 -29.36 -0.69
CA LEU A 448 3.78 -30.58 0.13
C LEU A 448 5.10 -31.16 0.64
N ASN A 449 6.20 -30.96 -0.09
CA ASN A 449 7.55 -31.48 0.24
C ASN A 449 8.45 -30.42 0.89
N SER A 450 7.94 -29.21 1.14
CA SER A 450 8.72 -28.12 1.72
C SER A 450 9.21 -28.44 3.13
N ALA A 451 10.45 -28.07 3.42
CA ALA A 451 11.06 -28.22 4.73
C ALA A 451 10.38 -27.38 5.83
N VAL A 452 9.59 -26.38 5.46
CA VAL A 452 8.89 -25.53 6.43
C VAL A 452 7.73 -26.25 7.12
N LEU A 453 7.00 -27.13 6.42
CA LEU A 453 5.77 -27.74 6.95
C LEU A 453 5.99 -28.60 8.22
N PRO A 454 7.03 -29.46 8.32
CA PRO A 454 7.34 -30.13 9.58
C PRO A 454 7.63 -29.18 10.74
N ILE A 455 8.23 -28.02 10.48
CA ILE A 455 8.52 -26.99 11.51
C ILE A 455 7.23 -26.34 11.98
N ILE A 456 6.33 -25.98 11.04
CA ILE A 456 5.00 -25.44 11.34
C ILE A 456 4.20 -26.43 12.19
N HIS A 457 4.13 -27.68 11.76
CA HIS A 457 3.41 -28.73 12.49
C HIS A 457 3.97 -28.97 13.91
N ALA A 458 5.30 -29.00 14.03
CA ALA A 458 5.94 -29.15 15.34
C ALA A 458 5.65 -27.98 16.28
N ARG A 459 5.49 -26.76 15.74
CA ARG A 459 5.22 -25.55 16.54
C ARG A 459 3.76 -25.39 16.92
N TYR A 460 2.83 -25.66 15.99
CA TYR A 460 1.40 -25.32 16.15
C TYR A 460 0.47 -26.54 16.22
N GLY A 461 0.94 -27.74 15.92
CA GLY A 461 0.12 -28.96 15.89
C GLY A 461 -0.78 -29.08 14.66
N SER A 462 -0.62 -28.18 13.68
CA SER A 462 -1.37 -28.17 12.42
C SER A 462 -0.46 -27.75 11.26
N TYR A 463 -0.93 -27.96 10.02
CA TYR A 463 -0.28 -27.47 8.80
C TYR A 463 -0.94 -26.19 8.25
N LEU A 464 -1.81 -25.54 9.04
CA LEU A 464 -2.42 -24.26 8.67
C LEU A 464 -1.36 -23.16 8.57
N LEU A 465 -1.58 -22.16 7.71
CA LEU A 465 -0.71 -20.99 7.60
C LEU A 465 -0.94 -20.03 8.78
N PRO A 466 0.04 -19.82 9.67
CA PRO A 466 -0.14 -18.92 10.82
C PRO A 466 -0.28 -17.47 10.37
N GLN A 467 -1.33 -16.78 10.82
CA GLN A 467 -1.65 -15.40 10.46
C GLN A 467 -1.12 -14.41 11.51
N ALA A 468 -0.79 -13.18 11.07
CA ALA A 468 -0.40 -12.11 12.00
C ALA A 468 -1.60 -11.46 12.70
N PHE A 469 -2.80 -11.61 12.14
CA PHE A 469 -4.03 -10.99 12.60
C PHE A 469 -5.04 -12.03 13.03
N PRO A 470 -5.82 -11.76 14.09
CA PRO A 470 -6.83 -12.71 14.58
C PRO A 470 -7.92 -13.01 13.56
N GLU A 471 -8.29 -12.04 12.74
CA GLU A 471 -9.22 -12.19 11.63
C GLU A 471 -8.60 -12.81 10.38
N GLY A 472 -7.28 -12.98 10.32
CA GLY A 472 -6.55 -13.39 9.12
C GLY A 472 -6.65 -12.37 7.99
N SER A 473 -6.92 -12.83 6.77
CA SER A 473 -7.10 -11.94 5.60
C SER A 473 -8.38 -11.13 5.71
N PRO A 474 -8.40 -9.90 5.14
CA PRO A 474 -9.65 -9.16 4.95
C PRO A 474 -10.66 -9.92 4.08
N ALA A 475 -11.95 -9.68 4.30
CA ALA A 475 -13.06 -10.40 3.65
C ALA A 475 -13.30 -9.94 2.19
N HIS A 476 -12.27 -10.06 1.36
CA HIS A 476 -12.31 -9.83 -0.09
C HIS A 476 -11.25 -10.70 -0.80
N PRO A 477 -11.41 -11.03 -2.10
CA PRO A 477 -10.49 -11.89 -2.84
C PRO A 477 -9.03 -11.41 -2.81
N CYS A 478 -8.09 -12.36 -2.98
CA CYS A 478 -6.66 -12.08 -2.82
C CYS A 478 -6.10 -11.17 -3.92
N TYR A 479 -6.32 -11.51 -5.19
CA TYR A 479 -5.62 -10.93 -6.34
C TYR A 479 -6.44 -9.87 -7.07
N PRO A 480 -5.85 -8.69 -7.36
CA PRO A 480 -4.58 -8.12 -6.88
C PRO A 480 -4.71 -7.52 -5.46
N THR A 481 -3.58 -7.22 -4.80
CA THR A 481 -3.55 -6.59 -3.48
C THR A 481 -4.05 -5.15 -3.51
N GLY A 482 -4.98 -4.76 -2.62
CA GLY A 482 -5.42 -3.37 -2.47
C GLY A 482 -4.28 -2.42 -2.13
N HIS A 483 -3.49 -2.72 -1.10
CA HIS A 483 -2.31 -1.94 -0.68
C HIS A 483 -1.30 -1.76 -1.81
N GLY A 484 -1.02 -2.81 -2.60
CA GLY A 484 -0.09 -2.72 -3.71
C GLY A 484 -0.61 -1.86 -4.86
N THR A 485 -1.91 -1.96 -5.21
CA THR A 485 -2.51 -1.12 -6.27
C THR A 485 -2.51 0.35 -5.85
N VAL A 486 -2.89 0.64 -4.61
CA VAL A 486 -2.78 2.00 -4.04
C VAL A 486 -1.32 2.47 -4.03
N GLY A 487 -0.39 1.59 -3.61
CA GLY A 487 1.04 1.89 -3.59
C GLY A 487 1.59 2.27 -4.97
N GLY A 488 1.29 1.45 -5.97
CA GLY A 488 1.69 1.71 -7.35
C GLY A 488 1.20 3.06 -7.86
N ALA A 489 -0.06 3.38 -7.61
CA ALA A 489 -0.65 4.63 -8.07
C ALA A 489 -0.09 5.85 -7.33
N CYS A 490 -0.04 5.82 -6.00
CA CYS A 490 0.47 6.94 -5.21
C CYS A 490 1.96 7.21 -5.50
N LEU A 491 2.78 6.16 -5.63
CA LEU A 491 4.20 6.31 -5.95
C LEU A 491 4.42 6.86 -7.36
N THR A 492 3.58 6.50 -8.32
CA THR A 492 3.61 7.07 -9.67
C THR A 492 3.31 8.58 -9.63
N ALA A 493 2.34 9.00 -8.80
CA ALA A 493 2.09 10.42 -8.56
C ALA A 493 3.30 11.11 -7.91
N VAL A 494 3.95 10.51 -6.91
CA VAL A 494 5.16 11.09 -6.30
C VAL A 494 6.27 11.25 -7.34
N LYS A 495 6.52 10.25 -8.19
CA LYS A 495 7.51 10.30 -9.28
C LYS A 495 7.18 11.36 -10.36
N PHE A 496 5.90 11.69 -10.54
CA PHE A 496 5.49 12.77 -11.44
C PHE A 496 5.93 14.14 -10.93
N PHE A 497 5.88 14.38 -9.62
CA PHE A 497 6.21 15.68 -9.02
C PHE A 497 7.70 15.85 -8.70
N PHE A 498 8.44 14.78 -8.40
CA PHE A 498 9.84 14.86 -7.94
C PHE A 498 10.82 14.19 -8.92
N ASP A 499 12.06 14.68 -8.91
CA ASP A 499 13.18 14.05 -9.64
C ASP A 499 13.65 12.80 -8.91
N GLY A 500 13.15 11.65 -9.33
CA GLY A 500 13.49 10.35 -8.76
C GLY A 500 14.94 9.92 -8.97
N THR A 501 15.71 10.57 -9.85
CA THR A 501 17.11 10.22 -10.15
C THR A 501 18.10 10.76 -9.14
N GLN A 502 17.66 11.69 -8.29
CA GLN A 502 18.51 12.32 -7.30
C GLN A 502 18.97 11.33 -6.22
N LYS A 503 20.25 11.42 -5.84
CA LYS A 503 20.78 10.68 -4.69
C LYS A 503 20.20 11.26 -3.40
N ILE A 504 19.64 10.36 -2.55
CA ILE A 504 18.91 10.81 -1.36
C ILE A 504 19.82 11.33 -0.26
N ARG A 505 21.02 10.73 -0.07
CA ARG A 505 21.92 11.08 1.04
C ARG A 505 22.37 12.53 1.04
N PRO A 506 22.81 13.14 -0.09
CA PRO A 506 23.16 14.57 -0.11
C PRO A 506 22.01 15.48 0.33
N LEU A 507 20.77 15.15 -0.03
CA LEU A 507 19.57 15.91 0.38
C LEU A 507 19.32 15.76 1.88
N LEU A 508 19.45 14.54 2.41
CA LEU A 508 19.32 14.28 3.85
C LEU A 508 20.37 15.04 4.65
N LEU A 509 21.66 15.02 4.24
CA LEU A 509 22.74 15.74 4.90
C LEU A 509 22.49 17.25 4.89
N ALA A 510 22.02 17.81 3.79
CA ALA A 510 21.64 19.22 3.69
C ALA A 510 20.46 19.60 4.62
N ALA A 511 19.59 18.64 4.90
CA ALA A 511 18.47 18.77 5.83
C ALA A 511 18.85 18.45 7.29
N GLY A 512 20.11 18.12 7.58
CA GLY A 512 20.59 17.80 8.94
C GLY A 512 20.32 16.35 9.39
N SER A 513 20.11 15.43 8.44
CA SER A 513 19.94 13.98 8.69
C SER A 513 20.97 13.17 7.88
N ASP A 514 20.90 11.86 7.93
CA ASP A 514 21.69 10.92 7.11
C ASP A 514 20.79 9.73 6.70
N VAL A 515 21.34 8.77 5.98
CA VAL A 515 20.67 7.47 5.77
C VAL A 515 20.61 6.74 7.11
N LEU A 516 19.40 6.38 7.54
CA LEU A 516 19.11 5.85 8.87
C LEU A 516 18.67 4.39 8.81
N GLN A 517 18.91 3.66 9.89
CA GLN A 517 18.34 2.36 10.18
C GLN A 517 17.85 2.28 11.63
N PRO A 518 16.85 1.45 11.95
CA PRO A 518 16.41 1.29 13.32
C PRO A 518 17.49 0.64 14.19
N HIS A 519 17.64 1.14 15.40
CA HIS A 519 18.36 0.42 16.46
C HIS A 519 17.58 -0.88 16.80
N PRO A 520 18.26 -1.99 17.18
CA PRO A 520 17.57 -3.27 17.46
C PRO A 520 16.41 -3.19 18.45
N ASN A 521 16.45 -2.27 19.43
CA ASN A 521 15.32 -2.07 20.35
C ASN A 521 14.16 -1.24 19.76
N GLY A 522 14.34 -0.61 18.59
CA GLY A 522 13.34 0.21 17.90
C GLY A 522 13.04 1.56 18.55
N LEU A 523 13.75 1.95 19.61
CA LEU A 523 13.48 3.21 20.32
C LEU A 523 14.18 4.41 19.69
N SER A 524 15.19 4.16 18.86
CA SER A 524 15.96 5.18 18.17
C SER A 524 16.37 4.73 16.78
N LEU A 525 16.83 5.68 16.00
CA LEU A 525 17.49 5.46 14.72
C LEU A 525 18.99 5.67 14.87
N VAL A 526 19.75 4.93 14.08
CA VAL A 526 21.21 5.06 13.98
C VAL A 526 21.61 5.26 12.53
N PRO A 527 22.72 5.94 12.23
CA PRO A 527 23.22 6.05 10.87
C PRO A 527 23.49 4.67 10.25
N TYR A 528 23.06 4.48 9.01
CA TYR A 528 23.41 3.31 8.21
C TYR A 528 24.85 3.45 7.71
N THR A 529 25.68 2.41 7.93
CA THR A 529 27.10 2.43 7.60
C THR A 529 27.48 1.55 6.42
N GLY A 530 26.50 0.98 5.70
CA GLY A 530 26.74 0.17 4.50
C GLY A 530 27.44 0.95 3.39
N ALA A 531 28.26 0.25 2.60
CA ALA A 531 29.07 0.87 1.54
C ALA A 531 28.21 1.49 0.41
N ASP A 532 26.97 1.05 0.29
CA ASP A 532 26.01 1.49 -0.73
C ASP A 532 25.20 2.73 -0.35
N ARG A 533 25.38 3.27 0.86
CA ARG A 533 24.59 4.42 1.37
C ARG A 533 24.63 5.66 0.47
N ASP A 534 25.73 5.88 -0.25
CA ASP A 534 25.92 7.02 -1.15
C ASP A 534 25.30 6.78 -2.53
N SER A 535 24.95 5.55 -2.86
CA SER A 535 24.35 5.17 -4.15
C SER A 535 22.82 5.20 -4.16
N LEU A 536 22.17 5.28 -3.00
CA LEU A 536 20.72 5.28 -2.87
C LEU A 536 20.12 6.49 -3.57
N ASP A 537 19.07 6.28 -4.37
CA ASP A 537 18.33 7.36 -5.04
C ASP A 537 16.85 7.34 -4.64
N ILE A 538 16.16 8.42 -4.97
CA ILE A 538 14.76 8.60 -4.64
C ILE A 538 13.89 7.52 -5.26
N ASN A 539 14.10 7.16 -6.55
CA ASN A 539 13.32 6.10 -7.21
C ASN A 539 13.45 4.76 -6.48
N GLY A 540 14.66 4.34 -6.16
CA GLY A 540 14.91 3.08 -5.45
C GLY A 540 14.25 3.07 -4.07
N GLU A 541 14.32 4.16 -3.32
CA GLU A 541 13.67 4.28 -2.02
C GLU A 541 12.14 4.29 -2.12
N LEU A 542 11.56 4.88 -3.19
CA LEU A 542 10.12 4.83 -3.44
C LEU A 542 9.66 3.42 -3.79
N VAL A 543 10.38 2.70 -4.67
CA VAL A 543 10.04 1.31 -5.00
C VAL A 543 10.16 0.41 -3.76
N LYS A 544 11.21 0.61 -2.95
CA LYS A 544 11.38 -0.08 -1.67
C LYS A 544 10.24 0.21 -0.71
N LEU A 545 9.78 1.46 -0.62
CA LEU A 545 8.61 1.84 0.19
C LEU A 545 7.39 1.03 -0.23
N GLY A 546 7.06 1.01 -1.52
CA GLY A 546 5.93 0.23 -2.04
C GLY A 546 6.03 -1.25 -1.68
N CYS A 547 7.23 -1.84 -1.80
CA CYS A 547 7.46 -3.22 -1.39
C CYS A 547 7.35 -3.41 0.13
N ASN A 548 7.87 -2.51 0.95
CA ASN A 548 7.73 -2.61 2.41
C ASN A 548 6.26 -2.62 2.83
N ILE A 549 5.44 -1.76 2.24
CA ILE A 549 4.02 -1.67 2.57
C ILE A 549 3.26 -2.89 2.05
N THR A 550 3.38 -3.22 0.76
CA THR A 550 2.60 -4.32 0.20
C THR A 550 3.04 -5.70 0.72
N PHE A 551 4.35 -5.90 1.03
CA PHE A 551 4.85 -7.14 1.62
C PHE A 551 4.65 -7.18 3.14
N GLY A 552 4.66 -6.04 3.83
CA GLY A 552 4.24 -5.94 5.22
C GLY A 552 2.83 -6.47 5.40
N HIS A 553 1.92 -5.95 4.60
CA HIS A 553 0.53 -6.38 4.56
C HIS A 553 0.37 -7.80 3.99
N GLY A 554 1.01 -8.11 2.88
CA GLY A 554 0.85 -9.38 2.17
C GLY A 554 1.63 -10.51 2.81
N ILE A 555 2.96 -10.49 2.68
CA ILE A 555 3.85 -11.61 2.99
C ILE A 555 4.07 -11.73 4.50
N HIS A 556 4.46 -10.66 5.16
CA HIS A 556 4.75 -10.72 6.60
C HIS A 556 3.50 -10.93 7.45
N ALA A 557 2.35 -10.42 7.04
CA ALA A 557 1.08 -10.72 7.70
C ALA A 557 0.53 -12.13 7.36
N GLY A 558 0.90 -12.69 6.19
CA GLY A 558 0.44 -13.99 5.73
C GLY A 558 -0.89 -13.95 4.97
N ILE A 559 -1.26 -12.80 4.37
CA ILE A 559 -2.60 -12.59 3.82
C ILE A 559 -2.65 -12.35 2.31
N HIS A 560 -1.51 -12.23 1.63
CA HIS A 560 -1.41 -12.12 0.18
C HIS A 560 -0.19 -12.86 -0.36
N PHE A 561 -0.35 -13.49 -1.51
CA PHE A 561 0.75 -14.05 -2.28
C PHE A 561 1.67 -12.97 -2.86
N ARG A 562 2.92 -13.34 -3.18
CA ARG A 562 3.90 -12.42 -3.78
C ARG A 562 3.43 -11.84 -5.10
N SER A 563 2.93 -12.67 -6.02
CA SER A 563 2.40 -12.23 -7.31
C SER A 563 1.24 -11.24 -7.12
N SER A 564 0.34 -11.51 -6.18
CA SER A 564 -0.71 -10.56 -5.81
C SER A 564 -0.15 -9.21 -5.39
N SER A 565 0.94 -9.20 -4.63
CA SER A 565 1.55 -7.98 -4.09
C SER A 565 2.32 -7.18 -5.14
N LEU A 566 3.12 -7.83 -6.00
CA LEU A 566 3.93 -7.14 -7.02
C LEU A 566 3.11 -6.69 -8.23
N GLN A 567 2.28 -7.59 -8.77
CA GLN A 567 1.47 -7.27 -9.95
C GLN A 567 0.48 -6.12 -9.66
N SER A 568 -0.01 -6.04 -8.43
CA SER A 568 -0.89 -4.94 -8.03
C SER A 568 -0.24 -3.56 -8.15
N MET A 569 1.07 -3.43 -7.91
CA MET A 569 1.76 -2.16 -8.08
C MET A 569 1.80 -1.73 -9.56
N LEU A 570 1.91 -2.68 -10.51
CA LEU A 570 1.83 -2.39 -11.96
C LEU A 570 0.42 -1.95 -12.37
N LEU A 571 -0.62 -2.55 -11.79
CA LEU A 571 -1.99 -2.10 -12.00
C LEU A 571 -2.18 -0.67 -11.51
N GLY A 572 -1.70 -0.35 -10.31
CA GLY A 572 -1.77 1.00 -9.76
C GLY A 572 -1.02 2.03 -10.60
N GLU A 573 0.16 1.67 -11.14
CA GLU A 573 0.92 2.51 -12.07
C GLU A 573 0.11 2.81 -13.33
N GLN A 574 -0.55 1.80 -13.93
CA GLN A 574 -1.39 2.01 -15.12
C GLN A 574 -2.53 3.00 -14.83
N VAL A 575 -3.23 2.82 -13.71
CA VAL A 575 -4.32 3.73 -13.29
C VAL A 575 -3.81 5.16 -13.13
N ALA A 576 -2.70 5.34 -12.42
CA ALA A 576 -2.16 6.67 -12.20
C ALA A 576 -1.66 7.34 -13.48
N LEU A 577 -1.01 6.60 -14.39
CA LEU A 577 -0.54 7.14 -15.66
C LEU A 577 -1.70 7.63 -16.53
N SER A 578 -2.83 6.91 -16.58
CA SER A 578 -4.01 7.35 -17.32
C SER A 578 -4.61 8.63 -16.75
N ILE A 579 -4.76 8.73 -15.42
CA ILE A 579 -5.28 9.92 -14.76
C ILE A 579 -4.35 11.13 -14.96
N LEU A 580 -3.02 10.93 -14.81
CA LEU A 580 -2.05 12.00 -15.00
C LEU A 580 -2.04 12.52 -16.45
N GLN A 581 -2.23 11.65 -17.43
CA GLN A 581 -2.34 12.04 -18.83
C GLN A 581 -3.60 12.86 -19.09
N ASP A 582 -4.73 12.47 -18.51
CA ASP A 582 -5.98 13.23 -18.60
C ASP A 582 -5.84 14.62 -17.97
N ARG A 583 -5.26 14.70 -16.79
CA ARG A 583 -5.02 15.97 -16.10
C ARG A 583 -4.09 16.88 -16.87
N ALA A 584 -3.05 16.31 -17.50
CA ALA A 584 -2.08 17.08 -18.27
C ALA A 584 -2.75 17.98 -19.32
N GLY A 585 -3.69 17.45 -20.07
CA GLY A 585 -4.43 18.22 -21.06
C GLY A 585 -5.36 19.30 -20.47
N GLY A 586 -5.65 19.22 -19.17
CA GLY A 586 -6.41 20.25 -18.44
C GLY A 586 -5.54 21.38 -17.88
N TYR A 587 -4.21 21.22 -17.87
CA TYR A 587 -3.29 22.24 -17.35
C TYR A 587 -2.95 23.25 -18.45
N ASN A 588 -2.78 24.52 -18.05
CA ASN A 588 -2.45 25.59 -18.98
C ASN A 588 -0.95 25.65 -19.30
N GLU A 589 -0.10 25.19 -18.39
CA GLU A 589 1.34 25.21 -18.51
C GLU A 589 1.79 24.14 -19.53
N PRO A 590 2.58 24.50 -20.56
CA PRO A 590 3.14 23.52 -21.46
C PRO A 590 4.27 22.74 -20.76
N PHE A 591 4.17 21.40 -20.72
CA PHE A 591 5.18 20.56 -20.08
C PHE A 591 5.31 19.17 -20.70
N THR A 592 6.44 18.55 -20.43
CA THR A 592 6.69 17.14 -20.71
C THR A 592 7.44 16.53 -19.52
N ILE A 593 6.74 15.78 -18.69
CA ILE A 593 7.28 15.09 -17.53
C ILE A 593 7.60 13.64 -17.91
N LYS A 594 8.82 13.20 -17.57
CA LYS A 594 9.26 11.81 -17.71
C LYS A 594 9.46 11.20 -16.33
N LEU A 595 9.01 9.96 -16.15
CA LEU A 595 9.18 9.22 -14.91
C LEU A 595 9.56 7.76 -15.18
N LYS A 596 10.38 7.17 -14.29
CA LYS A 596 10.78 5.76 -14.36
C LYS A 596 9.64 4.88 -13.84
N LYS A 597 9.16 3.96 -14.68
CA LYS A 597 8.17 2.94 -14.33
C LYS A 597 8.77 1.84 -13.44
N PHE A 598 7.92 1.02 -12.85
CA PHE A 598 8.39 -0.14 -12.06
C PHE A 598 9.12 -1.16 -12.93
N ASP A 599 8.73 -1.37 -14.18
CA ASP A 599 9.40 -2.26 -15.13
C ASP A 599 10.75 -1.74 -15.64
N GLY A 600 11.21 -0.58 -15.14
CA GLY A 600 12.45 0.08 -15.54
C GLY A 600 12.34 0.93 -16.80
N THR A 601 11.25 0.88 -17.54
CA THR A 601 11.01 1.76 -18.70
C THR A 601 10.61 3.17 -18.28
N THR A 602 10.47 4.09 -19.22
CA THR A 602 10.11 5.48 -18.96
C THR A 602 8.71 5.76 -19.49
N ALA A 603 7.84 6.30 -18.64
CA ALA A 603 6.60 6.91 -19.07
C ALA A 603 6.79 8.41 -19.34
N THR A 604 6.03 8.95 -20.29
CA THR A 604 6.01 10.38 -20.61
C THR A 604 4.58 10.89 -20.48
N ILE A 605 4.39 11.93 -19.70
CA ILE A 605 3.14 12.67 -19.55
C ILE A 605 3.35 14.06 -20.13
N SER A 606 2.54 14.46 -21.09
CA SER A 606 2.71 15.72 -21.82
C SER A 606 1.37 16.28 -22.26
N ASN A 607 1.28 17.60 -22.34
CA ASN A 607 0.18 18.35 -22.96
C ASN A 607 0.65 19.17 -24.18
N GLN A 608 1.83 18.85 -24.72
CA GLN A 608 2.39 19.45 -25.94
C GLN A 608 2.19 18.54 -27.14
#